data_78e6812582c3550eb012376215af8c15
#
_entry.id   78e6812582c3550eb012376215af8c15
#
_cell.length_a   1.000
_cell.length_b   1.000
_cell.length_c   1.000
_cell.angle_alpha   90.00
_cell.angle_beta   90.00
_cell.angle_gamma   90.00
#
_symmetry.space_group_name_H-M   'P 1'
#
loop_
_entity.id
_entity.type
_entity.pdbx_description
1 polymer ?
#
loop_
_entity_poly.entity_id
_entity_poly.type
_entity_poly.pdbx_seq_one_letter_code
_entity_poly.pdbx_strand_id
1 'polypeptide(L)'
;VSAPLDGVKAVILAGGRGTRLHPFTVTFPKPLMPLGDTPVVETILQRLHRFGCRDVTLTLGHLAELTRAYFAQRDQAYAGLKLRFVQEAEPTGTAGSLASVPELNSTFVTMNGDVLTDLDFGELMRAHRAHDAILTIATHQKQVKIDLGVLKLDAEGDVVDYLEKPQHNYPVSMGIYVYEPRVLKYIEPGKYLDFPDLVLKLLRAGEKVHAHRTECLWLDIGRPDDYARAQELHAEEKRRFDHV
;
A
#
# COMPACT_ATOMS: atom_id res chain seq x y z
N VAL A 1 2.35 -26.82 7.33
CA VAL A 1 1.92 -25.48 7.80
C VAL A 1 1.38 -24.77 6.58
N SER A 2 0.12 -24.29 6.62
CA SER A 2 -0.47 -23.50 5.52
C SER A 2 0.31 -22.20 5.32
N ALA A 3 0.34 -21.71 4.09
CA ALA A 3 1.01 -20.45 3.79
C ALA A 3 0.31 -19.26 4.52
N PRO A 4 1.05 -18.20 4.88
CA PRO A 4 0.50 -17.10 5.71
C PRO A 4 -0.76 -16.43 5.17
N LEU A 5 -0.90 -16.34 3.85
CA LEU A 5 -2.04 -15.75 3.14
C LEU A 5 -2.95 -16.80 2.49
N ASP A 6 -2.85 -18.07 2.89
CA ASP A 6 -3.75 -19.11 2.41
C ASP A 6 -5.20 -18.80 2.83
N GLY A 7 -6.12 -18.76 1.87
CA GLY A 7 -7.52 -18.34 2.06
C GLY A 7 -7.73 -16.85 2.34
N VAL A 8 -6.68 -16.03 2.37
CA VAL A 8 -6.77 -14.58 2.55
C VAL A 8 -6.92 -13.91 1.20
N LYS A 9 -7.92 -13.01 1.07
CA LYS A 9 -8.06 -12.15 -0.11
C LYS A 9 -7.11 -10.96 -0.02
N ALA A 10 -6.63 -10.51 -1.17
CA ALA A 10 -5.90 -9.26 -1.27
C ALA A 10 -6.62 -8.26 -2.19
N VAL A 11 -6.57 -6.99 -1.83
CA VAL A 11 -7.07 -5.88 -2.66
C VAL A 11 -5.90 -4.95 -2.97
N ILE A 12 -5.62 -4.75 -4.25
CA ILE A 12 -4.60 -3.80 -4.72
C ILE A 12 -5.30 -2.53 -5.18
N LEU A 13 -4.98 -1.42 -4.52
CA LEU A 13 -5.54 -0.10 -4.82
C LEU A 13 -4.79 0.50 -6.01
N ALA A 14 -5.40 0.46 -7.19
CA ALA A 14 -4.80 0.82 -8.46
C ALA A 14 -5.60 1.88 -9.26
N GLY A 15 -6.57 2.54 -8.62
CA GLY A 15 -7.48 3.51 -9.27
C GLY A 15 -6.93 4.93 -9.47
N GLY A 16 -5.79 5.25 -8.85
CA GLY A 16 -5.24 6.61 -8.82
C GLY A 16 -4.74 7.11 -10.19
N ARG A 17 -4.86 8.43 -10.42
CA ARG A 17 -4.38 9.10 -11.66
C ARG A 17 -2.86 9.21 -11.77
N GLY A 18 -2.12 9.07 -10.67
CA GLY A 18 -0.66 9.16 -10.66
C GLY A 18 -0.10 10.52 -11.10
N THR A 19 -0.81 11.63 -10.87
CA THR A 19 -0.44 12.97 -11.37
C THR A 19 0.96 13.43 -10.97
N ARG A 20 1.49 12.95 -9.85
CA ARG A 20 2.85 13.26 -9.39
C ARG A 20 3.94 12.58 -10.23
N LEU A 21 3.58 11.58 -11.06
CA LEU A 21 4.47 10.89 -11.99
C LEU A 21 4.35 11.39 -13.44
N HIS A 22 3.67 12.53 -13.67
CA HIS A 22 3.66 13.14 -15.01
C HIS A 22 5.08 13.39 -15.52
N PRO A 23 5.32 13.17 -16.84
CA PRO A 23 4.34 12.87 -17.91
C PRO A 23 4.00 11.38 -18.08
N PHE A 24 4.63 10.45 -17.42
CA PHE A 24 4.49 9.00 -17.65
C PHE A 24 3.04 8.52 -17.52
N THR A 25 2.34 8.99 -16.52
CA THR A 25 0.98 8.54 -16.17
C THR A 25 -0.14 9.24 -16.94
N VAL A 26 0.20 10.10 -17.89
CA VAL A 26 -0.80 10.70 -18.82
C VAL A 26 -1.40 9.63 -19.73
N THR A 27 -0.57 8.74 -20.24
CA THR A 27 -0.95 7.72 -21.22
C THR A 27 -0.72 6.29 -20.73
N PHE A 28 -0.11 6.13 -19.56
CA PHE A 28 0.24 4.82 -19.03
C PHE A 28 -0.27 4.63 -17.59
N PRO A 29 -0.98 3.52 -17.28
CA PRO A 29 -1.49 3.28 -15.93
C PRO A 29 -0.34 3.14 -14.94
N LYS A 30 -0.40 3.84 -13.80
CA LYS A 30 0.64 3.80 -12.76
C LYS A 30 1.02 2.38 -12.32
N PRO A 31 0.07 1.44 -12.10
CA PRO A 31 0.40 0.07 -11.71
C PRO A 31 1.20 -0.70 -12.76
N LEU A 32 1.12 -0.30 -14.02
CA LEU A 32 1.87 -0.93 -15.12
C LEU A 32 3.24 -0.27 -15.36
N MET A 33 3.62 0.74 -14.59
CA MET A 33 4.97 1.32 -14.69
C MET A 33 6.03 0.22 -14.53
N PRO A 34 6.97 0.08 -15.50
CA PRO A 34 7.94 -1.01 -15.47
C PRO A 34 9.00 -0.82 -14.39
N LEU A 35 9.37 -1.91 -13.72
CA LEU A 35 10.59 -2.05 -12.93
C LEU A 35 11.46 -3.09 -13.64
N GLY A 36 12.50 -2.64 -14.35
CA GLY A 36 13.17 -3.51 -15.31
C GLY A 36 12.17 -4.04 -16.36
N ASP A 37 12.03 -5.34 -16.45
CA ASP A 37 11.15 -6.02 -17.43
C ASP A 37 9.76 -6.34 -16.88
N THR A 38 9.48 -5.99 -15.63
CA THR A 38 8.26 -6.39 -14.92
C THR A 38 7.50 -5.17 -14.39
N PRO A 39 6.19 -5.02 -14.63
CA PRO A 39 5.41 -3.94 -14.02
C PRO A 39 5.36 -4.03 -12.50
N VAL A 40 5.26 -2.86 -11.83
CA VAL A 40 5.14 -2.77 -10.37
C VAL A 40 4.06 -3.70 -9.82
N VAL A 41 2.88 -3.69 -10.44
CA VAL A 41 1.75 -4.53 -9.99
C VAL A 41 2.04 -6.02 -10.09
N GLU A 42 2.81 -6.46 -11.08
CA GLU A 42 3.21 -7.88 -11.18
C GLU A 42 4.15 -8.28 -10.05
N THR A 43 5.11 -7.44 -9.68
CA THR A 43 5.98 -7.68 -8.53
C THR A 43 5.15 -7.84 -7.25
N ILE A 44 4.10 -7.02 -7.09
CA ILE A 44 3.15 -7.15 -5.97
C ILE A 44 2.41 -8.48 -6.03
N LEU A 45 1.86 -8.86 -7.20
CA LEU A 45 1.11 -10.11 -7.37
C LEU A 45 1.97 -11.34 -7.09
N GLN A 46 3.20 -11.37 -7.60
CA GLN A 46 4.16 -12.45 -7.37
C GLN A 46 4.47 -12.59 -5.88
N ARG A 47 4.66 -11.45 -5.18
CA ARG A 47 4.92 -11.48 -3.75
C ARG A 47 3.72 -11.99 -2.95
N LEU A 48 2.50 -11.51 -3.20
CA LEU A 48 1.29 -12.02 -2.56
C LEU A 48 1.11 -13.53 -2.83
N HIS A 49 1.33 -13.97 -4.07
CA HIS A 49 1.25 -15.36 -4.46
C HIS A 49 2.26 -16.25 -3.72
N ARG A 50 3.49 -15.77 -3.53
CA ARG A 50 4.54 -16.45 -2.77
C ARG A 50 4.15 -16.69 -1.31
N PHE A 51 3.42 -15.75 -0.69
CA PHE A 51 2.88 -15.92 0.65
C PHE A 51 1.58 -16.73 0.72
N GLY A 52 1.11 -17.28 -0.40
CA GLY A 52 -0.06 -18.17 -0.48
C GLY A 52 -1.36 -17.50 -0.86
N CYS A 53 -1.39 -16.19 -1.14
CA CYS A 53 -2.59 -15.54 -1.62
C CYS A 53 -2.97 -16.06 -3.01
N ARG A 54 -4.26 -16.42 -3.19
CA ARG A 54 -4.80 -16.96 -4.45
C ARG A 54 -6.00 -16.18 -4.98
N ASP A 55 -6.48 -15.20 -4.26
CA ASP A 55 -7.64 -14.37 -4.63
C ASP A 55 -7.27 -12.89 -4.48
N VAL A 56 -7.04 -12.22 -5.60
CA VAL A 56 -6.62 -10.82 -5.66
C VAL A 56 -7.59 -10.00 -6.48
N THR A 57 -8.01 -8.87 -5.95
CA THR A 57 -8.84 -7.88 -6.67
C THR A 57 -8.04 -6.60 -6.86
N LEU A 58 -7.95 -6.11 -8.09
CA LEU A 58 -7.45 -4.77 -8.38
C LEU A 58 -8.64 -3.80 -8.47
N THR A 59 -8.63 -2.73 -7.67
CA THR A 59 -9.54 -1.61 -7.89
C THR A 59 -8.93 -0.69 -8.95
N LEU A 60 -9.65 -0.43 -10.03
CA LEU A 60 -9.19 0.33 -11.17
C LEU A 60 -9.98 1.62 -11.32
N GLY A 61 -9.33 2.66 -11.82
CA GLY A 61 -9.94 3.94 -12.15
C GLY A 61 -9.37 4.49 -13.45
N HIS A 62 -8.39 5.37 -13.36
CA HIS A 62 -7.76 5.97 -14.54
C HIS A 62 -7.08 4.92 -15.42
N LEU A 63 -7.34 4.95 -16.73
CA LEU A 63 -6.81 4.01 -17.74
C LEU A 63 -7.07 2.52 -17.41
N ALA A 64 -8.22 2.21 -16.80
CA ALA A 64 -8.60 0.86 -16.38
C ALA A 64 -8.53 -0.15 -17.53
N GLU A 65 -8.97 0.24 -18.75
CA GLU A 65 -9.01 -0.66 -19.92
C GLU A 65 -7.61 -1.09 -20.37
N LEU A 66 -6.59 -0.24 -20.24
CA LEU A 66 -5.21 -0.61 -20.54
C LEU A 66 -4.69 -1.67 -19.55
N THR A 67 -5.04 -1.50 -18.28
CA THR A 67 -4.68 -2.49 -17.26
C THR A 67 -5.36 -3.83 -17.52
N ARG A 68 -6.67 -3.82 -17.85
CA ARG A 68 -7.40 -5.05 -18.22
C ARG A 68 -6.81 -5.73 -19.45
N ALA A 69 -6.52 -4.97 -20.51
CA ALA A 69 -5.93 -5.49 -21.74
C ALA A 69 -4.56 -6.13 -21.51
N TYR A 70 -3.74 -5.52 -20.64
CA TYR A 70 -2.46 -6.06 -20.26
C TYR A 70 -2.59 -7.47 -19.64
N PHE A 71 -3.45 -7.61 -18.63
CA PHE A 71 -3.65 -8.87 -17.94
C PHE A 71 -4.36 -9.93 -18.81
N ALA A 72 -5.27 -9.53 -19.69
CA ALA A 72 -5.95 -10.44 -20.62
C ALA A 72 -4.98 -11.14 -21.59
N GLN A 73 -3.85 -10.50 -21.91
CA GLN A 73 -2.79 -11.10 -22.74
C GLN A 73 -1.87 -12.06 -21.98
N ARG A 74 -1.97 -12.10 -20.65
CA ARG A 74 -1.06 -12.83 -19.75
C ARG A 74 -1.77 -13.84 -18.85
N ASP A 75 -2.96 -14.26 -19.21
CA ASP A 75 -3.83 -15.13 -18.40
C ASP A 75 -3.11 -16.42 -17.93
N GLN A 76 -2.25 -16.99 -18.78
CA GLN A 76 -1.45 -18.19 -18.44
C GLN A 76 -0.36 -17.91 -17.39
N ALA A 77 0.16 -16.70 -17.30
CA ALA A 77 1.22 -16.34 -16.36
C ALA A 77 0.70 -16.30 -14.91
N TYR A 78 -0.62 -16.18 -14.75
CA TYR A 78 -1.29 -16.13 -13.44
C TYR A 78 -2.13 -17.38 -13.17
N ALA A 79 -1.81 -18.49 -13.80
CA ALA A 79 -2.47 -19.78 -13.55
C ALA A 79 -2.41 -20.12 -12.05
N GLY A 80 -3.59 -20.28 -11.43
CA GLY A 80 -3.72 -20.51 -9.99
C GLY A 80 -3.92 -19.26 -9.14
N LEU A 81 -3.92 -18.07 -9.74
CA LEU A 81 -4.33 -16.82 -9.10
C LEU A 81 -5.68 -16.37 -9.65
N LYS A 82 -6.70 -16.28 -8.79
CA LYS A 82 -7.99 -15.70 -9.14
C LYS A 82 -7.86 -14.18 -9.14
N LEU A 83 -7.61 -13.60 -10.31
CA LEU A 83 -7.47 -12.16 -10.49
C LEU A 83 -8.80 -11.55 -10.91
N ARG A 84 -9.24 -10.53 -10.19
CA ARG A 84 -10.48 -9.79 -10.45
C ARG A 84 -10.19 -8.30 -10.60
N PHE A 85 -11.05 -7.62 -11.35
CA PHE A 85 -10.97 -6.17 -11.57
C PHE A 85 -12.30 -5.53 -11.19
N VAL A 86 -12.23 -4.58 -10.28
CA VAL A 86 -13.36 -3.71 -9.91
C VAL A 86 -13.05 -2.31 -10.40
N GLN A 87 -13.93 -1.75 -11.21
CA GLN A 87 -13.79 -0.38 -11.71
C GLN A 87 -14.74 0.54 -10.97
N GLU A 88 -14.21 1.63 -10.46
CA GLU A 88 -15.00 2.68 -9.86
C GLU A 88 -15.56 3.59 -10.94
N ALA A 89 -16.87 3.87 -10.89
CA ALA A 89 -17.50 4.84 -11.80
C ALA A 89 -17.01 6.27 -11.50
N GLU A 90 -16.87 6.58 -10.22
CA GLU A 90 -16.32 7.84 -9.70
C GLU A 90 -15.27 7.50 -8.62
N PRO A 91 -14.22 8.32 -8.47
CA PRO A 91 -13.22 8.09 -7.43
C PRO A 91 -13.84 8.15 -6.04
N THR A 92 -13.77 7.05 -5.29
CA THR A 92 -14.30 6.95 -3.92
C THR A 92 -13.22 7.06 -2.84
N GLY A 93 -11.97 7.31 -3.21
CA GLY A 93 -10.85 7.39 -2.29
C GLY A 93 -10.27 6.01 -1.92
N THR A 94 -9.15 6.02 -1.22
CA THR A 94 -8.38 4.79 -0.94
C THR A 94 -9.10 3.80 -0.02
N ALA A 95 -9.97 4.28 0.87
CA ALA A 95 -10.79 3.43 1.72
C ALA A 95 -12.18 3.17 1.13
N GLY A 96 -12.79 4.17 0.49
CA GLY A 96 -14.12 4.04 -0.10
C GLY A 96 -14.22 2.98 -1.18
N SER A 97 -13.15 2.77 -1.94
CA SER A 97 -13.04 1.74 -2.98
C SER A 97 -13.30 0.31 -2.45
N LEU A 98 -13.03 0.06 -1.19
CA LEU A 98 -13.24 -1.25 -0.56
C LEU A 98 -14.72 -1.65 -0.52
N ALA A 99 -15.65 -0.69 -0.45
CA ALA A 99 -17.08 -0.96 -0.47
C ALA A 99 -17.56 -1.58 -1.80
N SER A 100 -16.81 -1.38 -2.88
CA SER A 100 -17.11 -1.92 -4.21
C SER A 100 -16.51 -3.33 -4.44
N VAL A 101 -15.65 -3.80 -3.53
CA VAL A 101 -14.99 -5.11 -3.67
C VAL A 101 -15.91 -6.21 -3.12
N PRO A 102 -16.30 -7.19 -3.93
CA PRO A 102 -17.22 -8.24 -3.47
C PRO A 102 -16.54 -9.25 -2.53
N GLU A 103 -17.34 -9.85 -1.67
CA GLU A 103 -16.94 -11.01 -0.86
C GLU A 103 -15.76 -10.76 0.10
N LEU A 104 -15.63 -9.58 0.68
CA LEU A 104 -14.70 -9.30 1.78
C LEU A 104 -15.30 -9.78 3.11
N ASN A 105 -15.51 -11.10 3.25
CA ASN A 105 -16.23 -11.72 4.37
C ASN A 105 -15.31 -12.30 5.46
N SER A 106 -14.01 -12.28 5.24
CA SER A 106 -12.96 -12.72 6.18
C SER A 106 -11.85 -11.68 6.23
N THR A 107 -10.92 -11.83 7.15
CA THR A 107 -9.70 -10.99 7.21
C THR A 107 -9.07 -10.87 5.82
N PHE A 108 -8.75 -9.67 5.39
CA PHE A 108 -8.19 -9.41 4.06
C PHE A 108 -7.03 -8.42 4.13
N VAL A 109 -6.14 -8.51 3.14
CA VAL A 109 -5.02 -7.59 2.97
C VAL A 109 -5.36 -6.54 1.93
N THR A 110 -4.99 -5.29 2.16
CA THR A 110 -4.97 -4.28 1.10
C THR A 110 -3.60 -3.66 0.97
N MET A 111 -3.25 -3.25 -0.25
CA MET A 111 -2.05 -2.48 -0.47
C MET A 111 -2.17 -1.55 -1.67
N ASN A 112 -1.42 -0.48 -1.63
CA ASN A 112 -1.30 0.43 -2.76
C ASN A 112 -0.61 -0.27 -3.94
N GLY A 113 -1.07 -0.02 -5.16
CA GLY A 113 -0.56 -0.62 -6.38
C GLY A 113 0.77 -0.03 -6.89
N ASP A 114 1.43 0.78 -6.09
CA ASP A 114 2.67 1.51 -6.39
C ASP A 114 3.77 1.31 -5.36
N VAL A 115 3.65 0.28 -4.53
CA VAL A 115 4.60 -0.02 -3.44
C VAL A 115 5.56 -1.14 -3.85
N LEU A 116 6.85 -0.86 -3.78
CA LEU A 116 7.91 -1.86 -3.84
C LEU A 116 8.36 -2.23 -2.42
N THR A 117 8.28 -3.53 -2.05
CA THR A 117 8.64 -3.97 -0.70
C THR A 117 9.02 -5.44 -0.63
N ASP A 118 9.85 -5.79 0.34
CA ASP A 118 10.15 -7.18 0.74
C ASP A 118 9.49 -7.57 2.08
N LEU A 119 8.43 -6.87 2.49
CA LEU A 119 7.65 -7.13 3.69
C LEU A 119 7.29 -8.61 3.88
N ASP A 120 7.51 -9.15 5.07
CA ASP A 120 6.99 -10.46 5.47
C ASP A 120 5.50 -10.37 5.86
N PHE A 121 4.63 -10.78 4.93
CA PHE A 121 3.19 -10.83 5.19
C PHE A 121 2.81 -11.84 6.28
N GLY A 122 3.65 -12.83 6.55
CA GLY A 122 3.43 -13.77 7.64
C GLY A 122 3.57 -13.11 9.01
N GLU A 123 4.57 -12.25 9.18
CA GLU A 123 4.74 -11.45 10.40
C GLU A 123 3.61 -10.45 10.57
N LEU A 124 3.22 -9.75 9.51
CA LEU A 124 2.11 -8.81 9.53
C LEU A 124 0.79 -9.49 9.94
N MET A 125 0.49 -10.66 9.38
CA MET A 125 -0.71 -11.44 9.73
C MET A 125 -0.67 -11.97 11.16
N ARG A 126 0.50 -12.41 11.65
CA ARG A 126 0.67 -12.82 13.06
C ARG A 126 0.41 -11.66 14.03
N ALA A 127 0.98 -10.48 13.70
CA ALA A 127 0.76 -9.28 14.50
C ALA A 127 -0.71 -8.87 14.52
N HIS A 128 -1.39 -8.90 13.37
CA HIS A 128 -2.81 -8.59 13.29
C HIS A 128 -3.66 -9.49 14.20
N ARG A 129 -3.48 -10.80 14.09
CA ARG A 129 -4.22 -11.79 14.90
C ARG A 129 -3.92 -11.67 16.39
N ALA A 130 -2.67 -11.38 16.77
CA ALA A 130 -2.27 -11.25 18.17
C ALA A 130 -2.89 -10.04 18.89
N HIS A 131 -3.28 -9.01 18.15
CA HIS A 131 -3.77 -7.76 18.73
C HIS A 131 -5.30 -7.59 18.68
N ASP A 132 -6.05 -8.50 18.05
CA ASP A 132 -7.51 -8.39 17.87
C ASP A 132 -7.93 -6.99 17.34
N ALA A 133 -7.17 -6.48 16.38
CA ALA A 133 -7.39 -5.16 15.80
C ALA A 133 -8.39 -5.24 14.63
N ILE A 134 -9.21 -4.20 14.45
CA ILE A 134 -10.04 -4.07 13.25
C ILE A 134 -9.20 -3.75 12.01
N LEU A 135 -8.06 -3.09 12.24
CA LEU A 135 -7.11 -2.64 11.24
C LEU A 135 -5.70 -2.77 11.79
N THR A 136 -4.80 -3.39 11.02
CA THR A 136 -3.35 -3.33 11.26
C THR A 136 -2.68 -2.62 10.10
N ILE A 137 -1.88 -1.62 10.41
CA ILE A 137 -1.13 -0.79 9.45
C ILE A 137 0.32 -1.25 9.46
N ALA A 138 0.89 -1.69 8.34
CA ALA A 138 2.32 -1.86 8.22
C ALA A 138 3.00 -0.48 8.23
N THR A 139 4.02 -0.31 9.08
CA THR A 139 4.70 0.98 9.25
C THR A 139 6.20 0.85 9.08
N HIS A 140 6.77 1.83 8.39
CA HIS A 140 8.20 2.00 8.21
C HIS A 140 8.71 3.20 9.00
N GLN A 141 9.97 3.14 9.49
CA GLN A 141 10.58 4.21 10.26
C GLN A 141 11.21 5.22 9.28
N LYS A 142 10.56 6.41 9.15
CA LYS A 142 11.08 7.49 8.33
C LYS A 142 11.88 8.47 9.18
N GLN A 143 13.15 8.64 8.83
CA GLN A 143 13.99 9.66 9.42
C GLN A 143 13.84 10.98 8.65
N VAL A 144 13.53 12.05 9.38
CA VAL A 144 13.48 13.43 8.87
C VAL A 144 14.61 14.19 9.52
N LYS A 145 15.55 14.68 8.72
CA LYS A 145 16.69 15.48 9.15
C LYS A 145 16.44 16.95 8.80
N ILE A 146 16.65 17.81 9.75
CA ILE A 146 16.68 19.27 9.53
C ILE A 146 18.15 19.67 9.41
N ASP A 147 18.59 20.10 8.22
CA ASP A 147 20.02 20.42 7.95
C ASP A 147 20.42 21.80 8.46
N LEU A 148 19.65 22.38 9.39
CA LEU A 148 19.86 23.70 10.01
C LEU A 148 19.78 23.58 11.53
N GLY A 149 20.35 24.54 12.24
CA GLY A 149 20.12 24.72 13.67
C GLY A 149 18.66 25.08 13.94
N VAL A 150 18.02 24.38 14.87
CA VAL A 150 16.63 24.62 15.30
C VAL A 150 16.65 25.34 16.63
N LEU A 151 16.00 26.51 16.68
CA LEU A 151 15.84 27.33 17.88
C LEU A 151 14.53 26.96 18.59
N LYS A 152 14.58 26.84 19.90
CA LYS A 152 13.39 26.86 20.74
C LYS A 152 13.21 28.25 21.32
N LEU A 153 12.03 28.79 21.12
CA LEU A 153 11.70 30.13 21.60
C LEU A 153 10.65 30.04 22.72
N ASP A 154 10.70 30.95 23.67
CA ASP A 154 9.60 31.19 24.62
C ASP A 154 8.49 32.05 23.99
N ALA A 155 7.48 32.44 24.82
CA ALA A 155 6.34 33.22 24.36
C ALA A 155 6.71 34.68 23.99
N GLU A 156 7.82 35.18 24.53
CA GLU A 156 8.39 36.51 24.30
C GLU A 156 9.30 36.57 23.08
N GLY A 157 9.74 35.39 22.56
CA GLY A 157 10.61 35.25 21.38
C GLY A 157 12.09 35.11 21.74
N ASP A 158 12.43 34.97 23.02
CA ASP A 158 13.80 34.71 23.45
C ASP A 158 14.21 33.27 23.23
N VAL A 159 15.48 33.06 22.87
CA VAL A 159 16.04 31.72 22.61
C VAL A 159 16.29 30.99 23.92
N VAL A 160 15.58 29.89 24.14
CA VAL A 160 15.69 29.04 25.35
C VAL A 160 16.42 27.73 25.10
N ASP A 161 16.59 27.30 23.84
CA ASP A 161 17.32 26.06 23.49
C ASP A 161 17.78 26.11 22.04
N TYR A 162 18.81 25.33 21.71
CA TYR A 162 19.38 25.21 20.36
C TYR A 162 19.71 23.75 20.04
N LEU A 163 19.15 23.24 18.96
CA LEU A 163 19.39 21.87 18.48
C LEU A 163 20.10 21.94 17.12
N GLU A 164 21.35 21.48 17.05
CA GLU A 164 22.10 21.43 15.80
C GLU A 164 21.72 20.23 14.97
N LYS A 165 21.17 20.49 13.76
CA LYS A 165 20.79 19.48 12.77
C LYS A 165 20.01 18.29 13.35
N PRO A 166 18.90 18.52 14.05
CA PRO A 166 18.18 17.45 14.71
C PRO A 166 17.60 16.44 13.71
N GLN A 167 17.51 15.18 14.17
CA GLN A 167 16.90 14.09 13.42
C GLN A 167 15.68 13.59 14.18
N HIS A 168 14.58 13.45 13.48
CA HIS A 168 13.33 12.93 14.02
C HIS A 168 12.91 11.66 13.29
N ASN A 169 12.51 10.65 14.05
CA ASN A 169 12.03 9.39 13.51
C ASN A 169 10.52 9.28 13.67
N TYR A 170 9.82 9.05 12.57
CA TYR A 170 8.37 8.91 12.54
C TYR A 170 7.96 7.55 11.98
N PRO A 171 7.07 6.80 12.65
CA PRO A 171 6.41 5.66 12.03
C PRO A 171 5.45 6.18 10.96
N VAL A 172 5.67 5.80 9.71
CA VAL A 172 4.82 6.20 8.58
C VAL A 172 4.12 4.97 8.00
N SER A 173 2.89 5.14 7.51
CA SER A 173 2.15 4.09 6.84
C SER A 173 2.86 3.69 5.54
N MET A 174 2.98 2.39 5.32
CA MET A 174 3.57 1.82 4.10
C MET A 174 2.57 1.68 2.95
N GLY A 175 1.29 2.01 3.15
CA GLY A 175 0.24 1.71 2.18
C GLY A 175 -0.10 0.22 2.11
N ILE A 176 0.15 -0.54 3.18
CA ILE A 176 -0.16 -1.97 3.31
C ILE A 176 -0.90 -2.19 4.62
N TYR A 177 -2.02 -2.88 4.55
CA TYR A 177 -2.98 -2.98 5.64
C TYR A 177 -3.57 -4.38 5.74
N VAL A 178 -3.91 -4.80 6.96
CA VAL A 178 -4.76 -5.96 7.21
C VAL A 178 -6.04 -5.48 7.88
N TYR A 179 -7.17 -5.89 7.36
CA TYR A 179 -8.49 -5.50 7.84
C TYR A 179 -9.32 -6.70 8.28
N GLU A 180 -10.11 -6.50 9.33
CA GLU A 180 -11.25 -7.35 9.63
C GLU A 180 -12.49 -6.92 8.83
N PRO A 181 -13.37 -7.83 8.37
CA PRO A 181 -14.55 -7.50 7.57
C PRO A 181 -15.45 -6.46 8.20
N ARG A 182 -15.49 -6.41 9.54
CA ARG A 182 -16.31 -5.44 10.29
C ARG A 182 -15.96 -3.98 9.97
N VAL A 183 -14.80 -3.70 9.37
CA VAL A 183 -14.40 -2.36 8.92
C VAL A 183 -15.36 -1.80 7.88
N LEU A 184 -15.97 -2.66 7.06
CA LEU A 184 -16.89 -2.24 6.00
C LEU A 184 -18.14 -1.51 6.54
N LYS A 185 -18.50 -1.69 7.82
CA LYS A 185 -19.58 -0.94 8.47
C LYS A 185 -19.31 0.57 8.55
N TYR A 186 -18.04 0.94 8.46
CA TYR A 186 -17.58 2.34 8.53
C TYR A 186 -17.41 2.98 7.16
N ILE A 187 -17.58 2.21 6.08
CA ILE A 187 -17.40 2.65 4.69
C ILE A 187 -18.75 2.66 3.99
N GLU A 188 -19.25 3.84 3.65
CA GLU A 188 -20.52 3.99 2.95
C GLU A 188 -20.31 3.77 1.43
N PRO A 189 -21.05 2.83 0.80
CA PRO A 189 -20.92 2.60 -0.63
C PRO A 189 -21.15 3.87 -1.46
N GLY A 190 -20.28 4.12 -2.44
CA GLY A 190 -20.38 5.26 -3.35
C GLY A 190 -19.99 6.62 -2.75
N LYS A 191 -19.59 6.67 -1.46
CA LYS A 191 -19.08 7.91 -0.84
C LYS A 191 -17.57 7.95 -0.83
N TYR A 192 -17.03 9.13 -1.03
CA TYR A 192 -15.60 9.38 -0.93
C TYR A 192 -15.11 9.23 0.51
N LEU A 193 -14.08 8.40 0.70
CA LEU A 193 -13.41 8.18 1.98
C LEU A 193 -11.96 7.81 1.74
N ASP A 194 -11.03 8.63 2.22
CA ASP A 194 -9.61 8.29 2.20
C ASP A 194 -9.20 7.50 3.44
N PHE A 195 -8.06 6.80 3.34
CA PHE A 195 -7.53 5.97 4.41
C PHE A 195 -7.33 6.74 5.74
N PRO A 196 -6.74 7.95 5.77
CA PRO A 196 -6.58 8.69 7.03
C PRO A 196 -7.91 8.98 7.72
N ASP A 197 -8.95 9.33 6.94
CA ASP A 197 -10.28 9.62 7.48
C ASP A 197 -10.96 8.35 8.02
N LEU A 198 -10.77 7.20 7.37
CA LEU A 198 -11.21 5.91 7.90
C LEU A 198 -10.53 5.62 9.24
N VAL A 199 -9.21 5.77 9.34
CA VAL A 199 -8.48 5.56 10.61
C VAL A 199 -9.03 6.44 11.73
N LEU A 200 -9.22 7.74 11.46
CA LEU A 200 -9.80 8.65 12.45
C LEU A 200 -11.23 8.27 12.84
N LYS A 201 -12.04 7.80 11.88
CA LYS A 201 -13.40 7.30 12.14
C LYS A 201 -13.39 6.07 13.03
N LEU A 202 -12.50 5.13 12.79
CA LEU A 202 -12.33 3.93 13.63
C LEU A 202 -11.90 4.27 15.06
N LEU A 203 -10.91 5.15 15.22
CA LEU A 203 -10.43 5.58 16.52
C LEU A 203 -11.54 6.29 17.33
N ARG A 204 -12.33 7.16 16.67
CA ARG A 204 -13.49 7.83 17.32
C ARG A 204 -14.59 6.84 17.73
N ALA A 205 -14.72 5.73 17.01
CA ALA A 205 -15.66 4.68 17.34
C ALA A 205 -15.14 3.71 18.44
N GLY A 206 -13.94 3.93 18.97
CA GLY A 206 -13.31 3.07 19.98
C GLY A 206 -12.76 1.75 19.43
N GLU A 207 -12.65 1.65 18.10
CA GLU A 207 -12.07 0.46 17.47
C GLU A 207 -10.55 0.44 17.62
N LYS A 208 -10.01 -0.77 17.74
CA LYS A 208 -8.57 -0.97 17.89
C LYS A 208 -7.86 -0.95 16.55
N VAL A 209 -6.99 0.03 16.35
CA VAL A 209 -6.08 0.13 15.21
C VAL A 209 -4.66 -0.14 15.70
N HIS A 210 -3.98 -1.13 15.09
CA HIS A 210 -2.63 -1.53 15.45
C HIS A 210 -1.61 -1.09 14.39
N ALA A 211 -0.40 -0.70 14.81
CA ALA A 211 0.73 -0.41 13.94
C ALA A 211 1.77 -1.52 14.04
N HIS A 212 1.97 -2.27 12.96
CA HIS A 212 3.04 -3.26 12.85
C HIS A 212 4.30 -2.57 12.34
N ARG A 213 5.33 -2.50 13.19
CA ARG A 213 6.63 -1.90 12.82
C ARG A 213 7.48 -2.93 12.09
N THR A 214 8.08 -2.52 10.99
CA THR A 214 9.00 -3.34 10.21
C THR A 214 10.18 -2.51 9.70
N GLU A 215 11.32 -3.18 9.51
CA GLU A 215 12.55 -2.60 8.93
C GLU A 215 12.81 -3.13 7.52
N CYS A 216 11.78 -3.64 6.86
CA CYS A 216 11.89 -4.17 5.51
C CYS A 216 12.22 -3.06 4.49
N LEU A 217 12.67 -3.46 3.30
CA LEU A 217 12.75 -2.56 2.16
C LEU A 217 11.34 -2.09 1.81
N TRP A 218 11.20 -0.77 1.67
CA TRP A 218 9.94 -0.16 1.29
C TRP A 218 10.17 1.12 0.50
N LEU A 219 9.48 1.25 -0.62
CA LEU A 219 9.49 2.45 -1.45
C LEU A 219 8.09 2.68 -2.02
N ASP A 220 7.56 3.88 -1.80
CA ASP A 220 6.35 4.39 -2.46
C ASP A 220 6.78 5.06 -3.78
N ILE A 221 6.34 4.49 -4.91
CA ILE A 221 6.66 5.02 -6.25
C ILE A 221 5.69 6.17 -6.56
N GLY A 222 5.89 7.28 -5.87
CA GLY A 222 5.00 8.43 -5.96
C GLY A 222 5.46 9.55 -6.91
N ARG A 223 6.76 9.68 -7.14
CA ARG A 223 7.40 10.77 -7.91
C ARG A 223 8.46 10.22 -8.85
N PRO A 224 8.92 11.00 -9.85
CA PRO A 224 9.98 10.56 -10.76
C PRO A 224 11.27 10.12 -10.06
N ASP A 225 11.69 10.82 -9.00
CA ASP A 225 12.89 10.46 -8.23
C ASP A 225 12.69 9.14 -7.47
N ASP A 226 11.49 8.91 -6.90
CA ASP A 226 11.14 7.63 -6.27
C ASP A 226 11.16 6.49 -7.29
N TYR A 227 10.69 6.76 -8.51
CA TYR A 227 10.69 5.80 -9.59
C TYR A 227 12.11 5.46 -10.07
N ALA A 228 12.99 6.47 -10.24
CA ALA A 228 14.39 6.23 -10.58
C ALA A 228 15.08 5.37 -9.52
N ARG A 229 14.86 5.70 -8.24
CA ARG A 229 15.39 4.91 -7.12
C ARG A 229 14.83 3.48 -7.09
N ALA A 230 13.53 3.30 -7.44
CA ALA A 230 12.92 1.98 -7.52
C ALA A 230 13.57 1.11 -8.60
N GLN A 231 13.92 1.70 -9.74
CA GLN A 231 14.66 1.03 -10.83
C GLN A 231 16.05 0.57 -10.37
N GLU A 232 16.79 1.43 -9.69
CA GLU A 232 18.11 1.11 -9.15
C GLU A 232 18.02 -0.05 -8.14
N LEU A 233 17.13 0.08 -7.15
CA LEU A 233 16.91 -0.94 -6.13
C LEU A 233 16.47 -2.28 -6.73
N HIS A 234 15.57 -2.26 -7.72
CA HIS A 234 15.12 -3.48 -8.39
C HIS A 234 16.27 -4.16 -9.16
N ALA A 235 17.14 -3.37 -9.81
CA ALA A 235 18.30 -3.91 -10.52
C ALA A 235 19.35 -4.52 -9.57
N GLU A 236 19.63 -3.85 -8.44
CA GLU A 236 20.59 -4.28 -7.42
C GLU A 236 20.10 -5.51 -6.64
N GLU A 237 18.81 -5.53 -6.29
CA GLU A 237 18.19 -6.50 -5.40
C GLU A 237 17.22 -7.43 -6.13
N LYS A 238 17.43 -7.63 -7.45
CA LYS A 238 16.53 -8.43 -8.32
C LYS A 238 16.15 -9.76 -7.68
N ARG A 239 17.09 -10.44 -7.01
CA ARG A 239 16.86 -11.69 -6.29
C ARG A 239 15.84 -11.60 -5.15
N ARG A 240 15.66 -10.44 -4.52
CA ARG A 240 14.65 -10.24 -3.46
C ARG A 240 13.22 -10.20 -4.01
N PHE A 241 13.07 -9.74 -5.26
CA PHE A 241 11.78 -9.56 -5.91
C PHE A 241 11.44 -10.70 -6.87
N ASP A 242 12.41 -11.23 -7.62
CA ASP A 242 12.23 -12.21 -8.70
C ASP A 242 12.32 -13.68 -8.27
N HIS A 243 12.56 -14.01 -7.00
CA HIS A 243 12.59 -15.40 -6.59
C HIS A 243 11.16 -15.98 -6.53
N VAL A 244 10.84 -16.63 -7.65
CA VAL A 244 9.81 -17.67 -7.81
C VAL A 244 10.21 -18.92 -7.01
#